data_1c7706838506f200009ed712f388ba17
#
_entry.id   1c7706838506f200009ed712f388ba17
#
_cell.length_a   1.000
_cell.length_b   1.000
_cell.length_c   1.000
_cell.angle_alpha   90.00
_cell.angle_beta   90.00
_cell.angle_gamma   90.00
#
_symmetry.space_group_name_H-M   'P 1'
#
loop_
_entity.id
_entity.type
_entity.pdbx_description
1 polymer ?
#
loop_
_entity_poly.entity_id
_entity_poly.type
_entity_poly.pdbx_seq_one_letter_code
_entity_poly.pdbx_strand_id
1 'polypeptide(L)'
;MDLSRRTLFTGAAVATAALGATRVAAQTPAAPPLIGPAAGVAQLSLNENPYGPAPSALAAIADTAKLSAYYAGGGTRRLMAMIAEKNGVTPEHVVLSSGSGEVLNAAAMHFGKTGTLLGAELFWDAYFRYADMNGLKTQRVPLLPSFYQDLPAMQAAIQPGVSMVALCNPNNPTGLMEERQ
;
A
#
# COMPACT_ATOMS: atom_id res chain seq x y z
N MET A 1 14.96 -66.56 28.38
CA MET A 1 15.91 -65.54 27.96
C MET A 1 15.35 -64.21 28.41
N ASP A 2 15.84 -63.70 29.53
CA ASP A 2 15.37 -62.46 30.11
C ASP A 2 16.13 -61.28 29.43
N LEU A 3 15.44 -60.56 28.57
CA LEU A 3 16.00 -59.34 27.96
C LEU A 3 15.87 -58.19 28.94
N SER A 4 16.96 -57.83 29.60
CA SER A 4 16.98 -56.76 30.56
C SER A 4 16.71 -55.41 29.83
N ARG A 5 16.01 -54.50 30.51
CA ARG A 5 15.72 -53.14 30.01
C ARG A 5 16.97 -52.39 29.53
N ARG A 6 18.14 -52.71 30.05
CA ARG A 6 19.42 -52.13 29.63
C ARG A 6 19.84 -52.55 28.22
N THR A 7 19.51 -53.78 27.79
CA THR A 7 19.85 -54.27 26.44
C THR A 7 18.98 -53.63 25.34
N LEU A 8 17.75 -53.26 25.68
CA LEU A 8 16.85 -52.56 24.78
C LEU A 8 17.32 -51.10 24.52
N PHE A 9 17.85 -50.43 25.54
CA PHE A 9 18.33 -49.04 25.36
C PHE A 9 19.66 -48.95 24.62
N THR A 10 20.54 -49.94 24.75
CA THR A 10 21.79 -49.97 23.97
C THR A 10 21.55 -50.30 22.50
N GLY A 11 20.56 -51.13 22.18
CA GLY A 11 20.19 -51.42 20.78
C GLY A 11 19.56 -50.24 20.05
N ALA A 12 18.75 -49.45 20.75
CA ALA A 12 18.12 -48.27 20.18
C ALA A 12 19.11 -47.09 19.91
N ALA A 13 20.15 -46.99 20.77
CA ALA A 13 21.17 -45.94 20.61
C ALA A 13 22.10 -46.17 19.40
N VAL A 14 22.33 -47.45 19.02
CA VAL A 14 23.18 -47.77 17.85
C VAL A 14 22.39 -47.70 16.56
N ALA A 15 21.08 -47.96 16.57
CA ALA A 15 20.24 -47.81 15.36
C ALA A 15 20.00 -46.35 14.94
N THR A 16 20.00 -45.42 15.90
CA THR A 16 19.86 -44.00 15.61
C THR A 16 21.15 -43.33 15.10
N ALA A 17 22.32 -43.95 15.35
CA ALA A 17 23.59 -43.41 14.84
C ALA A 17 23.88 -43.85 13.39
N ALA A 18 23.16 -44.85 12.84
CA ALA A 18 23.37 -45.36 11.47
C ALA A 18 22.42 -44.76 10.43
N LEU A 19 21.37 -44.06 10.85
CA LEU A 19 20.60 -43.18 9.97
C LEU A 19 21.42 -41.89 9.80
N GLY A 20 22.26 -41.88 8.76
CA GLY A 20 23.07 -40.75 8.40
C GLY A 20 22.22 -39.48 8.43
N ALA A 21 22.49 -38.64 9.42
CA ALA A 21 21.97 -37.30 9.40
C ALA A 21 22.53 -36.60 8.18
N THR A 22 21.85 -36.71 7.05
CA THR A 22 21.96 -35.70 6.01
C THR A 22 21.56 -34.41 6.72
N ARG A 23 22.55 -33.70 7.24
CA ARG A 23 22.39 -32.28 7.61
C ARG A 23 21.93 -31.63 6.33
N VAL A 24 20.62 -31.50 6.15
CA VAL A 24 20.10 -30.45 5.30
C VAL A 24 20.67 -29.19 5.93
N ALA A 25 21.76 -28.69 5.37
CA ALA A 25 22.26 -27.39 5.76
C ALA A 25 21.08 -26.46 5.54
N ALA A 26 20.49 -25.98 6.64
CA ALA A 26 19.51 -24.93 6.57
C ALA A 26 20.22 -23.79 5.86
N GLN A 27 19.91 -23.63 4.56
CA GLN A 27 20.41 -22.48 3.82
C GLN A 27 19.88 -21.28 4.59
N THR A 28 20.76 -20.51 5.17
CA THR A 28 20.40 -19.21 5.73
C THR A 28 19.67 -18.48 4.60
N PRO A 29 18.40 -18.11 4.77
CA PRO A 29 17.68 -17.41 3.71
C PRO A 29 18.52 -16.21 3.29
N ALA A 30 18.78 -16.09 2.00
CA ALA A 30 19.45 -14.90 1.47
C ALA A 30 18.68 -13.68 1.95
N ALA A 31 19.39 -12.65 2.40
CA ALA A 31 18.75 -11.41 2.78
C ALA A 31 17.85 -10.94 1.61
N PRO A 32 16.61 -10.50 1.87
CA PRO A 32 15.74 -10.03 0.81
C PRO A 32 16.42 -8.87 0.08
N PRO A 33 16.19 -8.72 -1.24
CA PRO A 33 16.74 -7.60 -1.99
C PRO A 33 16.22 -6.28 -1.39
N LEU A 34 17.04 -5.23 -1.44
CA LEU A 34 16.65 -3.91 -0.94
C LEU A 34 15.48 -3.31 -1.72
N ILE A 35 15.34 -3.66 -2.99
CA ILE A 35 14.30 -3.15 -3.88
C ILE A 35 13.78 -4.31 -4.73
N GLY A 36 12.44 -4.42 -4.79
CA GLY A 36 11.76 -5.45 -5.58
C GLY A 36 11.80 -6.85 -4.97
N PRO A 37 11.16 -7.82 -5.59
CA PRO A 37 11.11 -9.20 -5.13
C PRO A 37 12.42 -9.93 -5.39
N ALA A 38 12.66 -11.00 -4.65
CA ALA A 38 13.74 -11.94 -4.96
C ALA A 38 13.53 -12.60 -6.33
N ALA A 39 14.61 -13.05 -6.95
CA ALA A 39 14.53 -13.71 -8.26
C ALA A 39 13.58 -14.92 -8.22
N GLY A 40 12.67 -15.01 -9.18
CA GLY A 40 11.66 -16.06 -9.27
C GLY A 40 10.45 -15.92 -8.34
N VAL A 41 10.36 -14.82 -7.57
CA VAL A 41 9.20 -14.53 -6.72
C VAL A 41 8.29 -13.50 -7.41
N ALA A 42 7.01 -13.83 -7.57
CA ALA A 42 5.99 -12.88 -8.00
C ALA A 42 5.53 -12.06 -6.79
N GLN A 43 5.72 -10.75 -6.85
CA GLN A 43 5.23 -9.85 -5.81
C GLN A 43 3.78 -9.47 -6.09
N LEU A 44 2.87 -9.96 -5.26
CA LEU A 44 1.43 -9.72 -5.37
C LEU A 44 0.88 -8.84 -4.25
N SER A 45 1.74 -8.35 -3.37
CA SER A 45 1.36 -7.63 -2.14
C SER A 45 1.22 -6.12 -2.31
N LEU A 46 1.71 -5.56 -3.40
CA LEU A 46 1.67 -4.12 -3.69
C LEU A 46 1.16 -3.90 -5.11
N ASN A 47 0.47 -2.78 -5.35
CA ASN A 47 -0.06 -2.41 -6.67
C ASN A 47 1.01 -1.69 -7.50
N GLU A 48 2.18 -2.31 -7.63
CA GLU A 48 3.29 -1.78 -8.42
C GLU A 48 3.11 -2.07 -9.91
N ASN A 49 3.64 -1.18 -10.75
CA ASN A 49 3.71 -1.43 -12.19
C ASN A 49 4.89 -2.37 -12.49
N PRO A 50 4.66 -3.65 -12.86
CA PRO A 50 5.73 -4.61 -13.09
C PRO A 50 6.57 -4.29 -14.35
N TYR A 51 6.08 -3.42 -15.23
CA TYR A 51 6.79 -3.03 -16.45
C TYR A 51 7.78 -1.88 -16.22
N GLY A 52 7.73 -1.25 -15.05
CA GLY A 52 8.57 -0.10 -14.73
C GLY A 52 8.23 1.17 -15.54
N PRO A 53 9.11 2.16 -15.53
CA PRO A 53 8.92 3.40 -16.28
C PRO A 53 9.07 3.17 -17.80
N ALA A 54 8.39 3.99 -18.59
CA ALA A 54 8.57 4.01 -20.04
C ALA A 54 10.04 4.35 -20.43
N PRO A 55 10.56 3.81 -21.54
CA PRO A 55 11.93 4.10 -21.97
C PRO A 55 12.23 5.60 -22.12
N SER A 56 11.27 6.38 -22.61
CA SER A 56 11.38 7.85 -22.70
C SER A 56 11.50 8.54 -21.34
N ALA A 57 10.83 8.01 -20.31
CA ALA A 57 10.95 8.53 -18.94
C ALA A 57 12.34 8.24 -18.36
N LEU A 58 12.86 7.02 -18.57
CA LEU A 58 14.21 6.64 -18.14
C LEU A 58 15.29 7.51 -18.84
N ALA A 59 15.15 7.78 -20.12
CA ALA A 59 16.05 8.66 -20.86
C ALA A 59 16.02 10.08 -20.28
N ALA A 60 14.82 10.66 -20.05
CA ALA A 60 14.66 11.99 -19.50
C ALA A 60 15.26 12.09 -18.06
N ILE A 61 15.11 11.04 -17.24
CA ILE A 61 15.72 10.99 -15.90
C ILE A 61 17.25 11.00 -16.03
N ALA A 62 17.82 10.18 -16.90
CA ALA A 62 19.28 10.10 -17.11
C ALA A 62 19.85 11.45 -17.58
N ASP A 63 19.20 12.09 -18.55
CA ASP A 63 19.63 13.38 -19.12
C ASP A 63 19.58 14.53 -18.10
N THR A 64 18.61 14.49 -17.19
CA THR A 64 18.38 15.55 -16.22
C THR A 64 18.94 15.27 -14.81
N ALA A 65 19.45 14.06 -14.56
CA ALA A 65 19.93 13.67 -13.22
C ALA A 65 20.95 14.65 -12.63
N LYS A 66 21.87 15.19 -13.42
CA LYS A 66 22.85 16.19 -12.99
C LYS A 66 22.22 17.53 -12.54
N LEU A 67 20.98 17.79 -12.93
CA LEU A 67 20.25 19.01 -12.56
C LEU A 67 19.53 18.89 -11.21
N SER A 68 19.56 17.71 -10.59
CA SER A 68 18.92 17.45 -9.28
C SER A 68 19.52 18.25 -8.12
N ALA A 69 20.69 18.89 -8.33
CA ALA A 69 21.29 19.84 -7.40
C ALA A 69 20.52 21.18 -7.30
N TYR A 70 19.62 21.47 -8.22
CA TYR A 70 18.90 22.74 -8.28
C TYR A 70 17.45 22.59 -7.84
N TYR A 71 16.88 23.66 -7.28
CA TYR A 71 15.46 23.70 -6.98
C TYR A 71 14.61 23.70 -8.26
N ALA A 72 13.57 22.85 -8.27
CA ALA A 72 12.75 22.59 -9.45
C ALA A 72 11.60 23.58 -9.69
N GLY A 73 11.62 24.79 -9.10
CA GLY A 73 10.46 25.71 -9.12
C GLY A 73 9.88 26.00 -10.52
N GLY A 74 10.74 26.19 -11.54
CA GLY A 74 10.30 26.35 -12.93
C GLY A 74 9.72 25.06 -13.53
N GLY A 75 10.35 23.92 -13.25
CA GLY A 75 9.89 22.60 -13.67
C GLY A 75 8.55 22.23 -13.06
N THR A 76 8.34 22.51 -11.77
CA THR A 76 7.07 22.29 -11.07
C THR A 76 5.91 23.03 -11.74
N ARG A 77 6.06 24.33 -12.01
CA ARG A 77 5.03 25.11 -12.71
C ARG A 77 4.72 24.57 -14.10
N ARG A 78 5.75 24.21 -14.86
CA ARG A 78 5.57 23.60 -16.17
C ARG A 78 4.81 22.29 -16.10
N LEU A 79 5.15 21.41 -15.15
CA LEU A 79 4.46 20.13 -14.96
C LEU A 79 2.99 20.34 -14.58
N MET A 80 2.67 21.29 -13.70
CA MET A 80 1.28 21.65 -13.39
C MET A 80 0.51 22.09 -14.63
N ALA A 81 1.08 22.94 -15.47
CA ALA A 81 0.46 23.39 -16.70
C ALA A 81 0.21 22.24 -17.68
N MET A 82 1.19 21.34 -17.86
CA MET A 82 1.04 20.17 -18.74
C MET A 82 -0.04 19.19 -18.25
N ILE A 83 -0.14 18.95 -16.93
CA ILE A 83 -1.18 18.13 -16.35
C ILE A 83 -2.54 18.77 -16.53
N ALA A 84 -2.65 20.07 -16.29
CA ALA A 84 -3.89 20.84 -16.46
C ALA A 84 -4.39 20.77 -17.90
N GLU A 85 -3.51 21.05 -18.86
CA GLU A 85 -3.82 20.96 -20.31
C GLU A 85 -4.33 19.57 -20.69
N LYS A 86 -3.61 18.52 -20.26
CA LYS A 86 -4.01 17.12 -20.54
C LYS A 86 -5.39 16.76 -19.99
N ASN A 87 -5.80 17.37 -18.89
CA ASN A 87 -7.08 17.08 -18.21
C ASN A 87 -8.16 18.13 -18.51
N GLY A 88 -7.91 19.13 -19.35
CA GLY A 88 -8.88 20.16 -19.71
C GLY A 88 -9.28 21.08 -18.56
N VAL A 89 -8.36 21.30 -17.62
CA VAL A 89 -8.55 22.20 -16.46
C VAL A 89 -7.48 23.28 -16.43
N THR A 90 -7.58 24.23 -15.49
CA THR A 90 -6.53 25.25 -15.31
C THR A 90 -5.48 24.78 -14.29
N PRO A 91 -4.25 25.34 -14.30
CA PRO A 91 -3.19 24.94 -13.35
C PRO A 91 -3.58 25.02 -11.87
N GLU A 92 -4.52 25.90 -11.51
CA GLU A 92 -5.04 26.07 -10.14
C GLU A 92 -5.79 24.82 -9.63
N HIS A 93 -6.21 23.93 -10.54
CA HIS A 93 -6.84 22.66 -10.20
C HIS A 93 -5.83 21.53 -9.98
N VAL A 94 -4.53 21.80 -10.09
CA VAL A 94 -3.48 20.80 -9.99
C VAL A 94 -2.62 21.04 -8.75
N VAL A 95 -2.52 20.05 -7.89
CA VAL A 95 -1.59 20.03 -6.75
C VAL A 95 -0.55 18.94 -6.99
N LEU A 96 0.72 19.29 -6.87
CA LEU A 96 1.84 18.34 -6.95
C LEU A 96 2.37 18.01 -5.56
N SER A 97 2.71 16.75 -5.35
CA SER A 97 3.30 16.27 -4.10
C SER A 97 4.17 15.03 -4.34
N SER A 98 4.85 14.56 -3.30
CA SER A 98 5.61 13.30 -3.34
C SER A 98 4.69 12.08 -3.23
N GLY A 99 3.77 11.96 -4.20
CA GLY A 99 2.69 10.98 -4.23
C GLY A 99 1.40 11.48 -3.60
N SER A 100 0.25 10.88 -4.01
CA SER A 100 -1.08 11.29 -3.57
C SER A 100 -1.31 11.14 -2.05
N GLY A 101 -0.55 10.27 -1.39
CA GLY A 101 -0.65 10.08 0.07
C GLY A 101 -0.36 11.35 0.87
N GLU A 102 0.56 12.21 0.41
CA GLU A 102 0.84 13.49 1.06
C GLU A 102 -0.36 14.44 1.01
N VAL A 103 -0.99 14.57 -0.15
CA VAL A 103 -2.20 15.40 -0.32
C VAL A 103 -3.35 14.87 0.51
N LEU A 104 -3.56 13.54 0.50
CA LEU A 104 -4.63 12.90 1.27
C LEU A 104 -4.41 13.07 2.79
N ASN A 105 -3.18 12.94 3.28
CA ASN A 105 -2.85 13.23 4.67
C ASN A 105 -3.09 14.69 5.02
N ALA A 106 -2.69 15.63 4.17
CA ALA A 106 -2.91 17.06 4.38
C ALA A 106 -4.42 17.38 4.43
N ALA A 107 -5.22 16.80 3.53
CA ALA A 107 -6.67 16.95 3.52
C ALA A 107 -7.30 16.38 4.81
N ALA A 108 -6.93 15.16 5.20
CA ALA A 108 -7.43 14.54 6.42
C ALA A 108 -7.10 15.38 7.67
N MET A 109 -5.87 15.89 7.76
CA MET A 109 -5.44 16.75 8.88
C MET A 109 -6.15 18.10 8.87
N HIS A 110 -6.42 18.67 7.71
CA HIS A 110 -7.13 19.94 7.60
C HIS A 110 -8.60 19.80 8.00
N PHE A 111 -9.32 18.90 7.35
CA PHE A 111 -10.76 18.73 7.57
C PHE A 111 -11.07 18.04 8.90
N GLY A 112 -10.22 17.13 9.37
CA GLY A 112 -10.40 16.45 10.65
C GLY A 112 -10.36 17.37 11.87
N LYS A 113 -9.76 18.57 11.75
CA LYS A 113 -9.81 19.60 12.81
C LYS A 113 -11.20 20.22 12.97
N THR A 114 -12.02 20.22 11.94
CA THR A 114 -13.32 20.88 11.93
C THR A 114 -14.50 19.91 12.03
N GLY A 115 -14.26 18.61 11.85
CA GLY A 115 -15.31 17.61 11.91
C GLY A 115 -14.82 16.18 11.76
N THR A 116 -15.75 15.28 11.48
CA THR A 116 -15.52 13.85 11.32
C THR A 116 -15.20 13.54 9.85
N LEU A 117 -14.21 12.69 9.64
CA LEU A 117 -13.89 12.13 8.32
C LEU A 117 -14.71 10.86 8.12
N LEU A 118 -15.52 10.81 7.06
CA LEU A 118 -16.40 9.69 6.73
C LEU A 118 -15.84 8.91 5.54
N GLY A 119 -15.76 7.59 5.65
CA GLY A 119 -15.32 6.69 4.58
C GLY A 119 -15.94 5.31 4.69
N ALA A 120 -15.68 4.43 3.74
CA ALA A 120 -16.06 3.03 3.84
C ALA A 120 -15.19 2.30 4.90
N GLU A 121 -15.64 1.14 5.36
CA GLU A 121 -14.90 0.32 6.33
C GLU A 121 -13.61 -0.25 5.71
N LEU A 122 -13.67 -0.67 4.46
CA LEU A 122 -12.54 -1.23 3.73
C LEU A 122 -12.26 -0.42 2.46
N PHE A 123 -11.19 0.36 2.51
CA PHE A 123 -10.63 1.10 1.39
C PHE A 123 -9.15 1.39 1.68
N TRP A 124 -8.43 2.02 0.75
CA TRP A 124 -7.08 2.47 1.03
C TRP A 124 -7.10 3.65 2.00
N ASP A 125 -7.02 3.35 3.28
CA ASP A 125 -7.33 4.25 4.40
C ASP A 125 -6.12 4.80 5.15
N ALA A 126 -4.92 4.78 4.54
CA ALA A 126 -3.69 5.19 5.22
C ALA A 126 -3.81 6.59 5.87
N TYR A 127 -4.48 7.53 5.19
CA TYR A 127 -4.70 8.88 5.70
C TYR A 127 -5.78 8.96 6.80
N PHE A 128 -6.71 8.01 6.84
CA PHE A 128 -7.65 7.85 7.97
C PHE A 128 -6.93 7.31 9.20
N ARG A 129 -6.12 6.27 9.05
CA ARG A 129 -5.28 5.78 10.16
C ARG A 129 -4.33 6.86 10.66
N TYR A 130 -3.77 7.67 9.76
CA TYR A 130 -2.95 8.80 10.15
C TYR A 130 -3.75 9.85 10.95
N ALA A 131 -4.99 10.14 10.56
CA ALA A 131 -5.90 11.00 11.30
C ALA A 131 -6.24 10.43 12.69
N ASP A 132 -6.58 9.12 12.76
CA ASP A 132 -6.85 8.42 14.03
C ASP A 132 -5.65 8.52 14.98
N MET A 133 -4.42 8.29 14.49
CA MET A 133 -3.19 8.41 15.28
C MET A 133 -2.96 9.83 15.81
N ASN A 134 -3.49 10.84 15.15
CA ASN A 134 -3.44 12.24 15.57
C ASN A 134 -4.68 12.68 16.39
N GLY A 135 -5.52 11.74 16.82
CA GLY A 135 -6.68 12.02 17.67
C GLY A 135 -7.85 12.68 16.95
N LEU A 136 -7.87 12.67 15.62
CA LEU A 136 -8.98 13.17 14.83
C LEU A 136 -10.09 12.11 14.72
N LYS A 137 -11.32 12.55 14.51
CA LYS A 137 -12.48 11.65 14.44
C LYS A 137 -12.63 11.09 13.03
N THR A 138 -12.71 9.76 12.95
CA THR A 138 -13.08 9.06 11.72
C THR A 138 -14.32 8.22 11.94
N GLN A 139 -15.12 8.07 10.90
CA GLN A 139 -16.29 7.20 10.87
C GLN A 139 -16.20 6.32 9.64
N ARG A 140 -16.41 5.02 9.84
CA ARG A 140 -16.37 4.04 8.76
C ARG A 140 -17.73 3.37 8.62
N VAL A 141 -18.23 3.30 7.38
CA VAL A 141 -19.50 2.66 7.03
C VAL A 141 -19.18 1.26 6.51
N PRO A 142 -19.83 0.20 7.03
CA PRO A 142 -19.65 -1.16 6.55
C PRO A 142 -19.89 -1.27 5.04
N LEU A 143 -19.21 -2.23 4.41
CA LEU A 143 -19.45 -2.57 3.02
C LEU A 143 -20.74 -3.41 2.89
N LEU A 144 -21.28 -3.45 1.70
CA LEU A 144 -22.28 -4.44 1.34
C LEU A 144 -21.69 -5.87 1.38
N PRO A 145 -22.50 -6.92 1.53
CA PRO A 145 -22.01 -8.30 1.46
C PRO A 145 -21.28 -8.65 0.15
N SER A 146 -21.53 -7.88 -0.91
CA SER A 146 -20.87 -7.95 -2.21
C SER A 146 -19.50 -7.24 -2.27
N PHE A 147 -19.05 -6.66 -1.15
CA PHE A 147 -17.83 -5.85 -1.02
C PHE A 147 -17.85 -4.50 -1.75
N TYR A 148 -18.97 -4.10 -2.35
CA TYR A 148 -19.17 -2.72 -2.81
C TYR A 148 -19.31 -1.77 -1.62
N GLN A 149 -18.97 -0.51 -1.82
CA GLN A 149 -19.24 0.54 -0.84
C GLN A 149 -20.76 0.74 -0.75
N ASP A 150 -21.30 0.80 0.46
CA ASP A 150 -22.73 1.11 0.67
C ASP A 150 -22.94 2.62 0.55
N LEU A 151 -23.02 3.11 -0.69
CA LEU A 151 -23.19 4.53 -0.96
C LEU A 151 -24.47 5.11 -0.33
N PRO A 152 -25.64 4.42 -0.33
CA PRO A 152 -26.81 4.88 0.41
C PRO A 152 -26.56 5.04 1.92
N ALA A 153 -25.91 4.07 2.56
CA ALA A 153 -25.57 4.16 3.98
C ALA A 153 -24.51 5.25 4.24
N MET A 154 -23.54 5.41 3.36
CA MET A 154 -22.57 6.51 3.44
C MET A 154 -23.25 7.86 3.30
N GLN A 155 -24.19 8.01 2.38
CA GLN A 155 -24.99 9.22 2.22
C GLN A 155 -25.83 9.52 3.48
N ALA A 156 -26.46 8.52 4.05
CA ALA A 156 -27.23 8.65 5.29
C ALA A 156 -26.34 9.03 6.48
N ALA A 157 -25.05 8.65 6.47
CA ALA A 157 -24.08 8.98 7.50
C ALA A 157 -23.53 10.42 7.38
N ILE A 158 -23.82 11.15 6.30
CA ILE A 158 -23.46 12.58 6.17
C ILE A 158 -24.39 13.40 7.03
N GLN A 159 -23.98 13.59 8.27
CA GLN A 159 -24.71 14.37 9.28
C GLN A 159 -23.95 15.67 9.59
N PRO A 160 -24.59 16.66 10.26
CA PRO A 160 -23.89 17.84 10.76
C PRO A 160 -22.67 17.44 11.58
N GLY A 161 -21.51 18.01 11.25
CA GLY A 161 -20.22 17.67 11.85
C GLY A 161 -19.35 16.71 11.01
N VAL A 162 -19.84 16.15 9.92
CA VAL A 162 -18.98 15.51 8.91
C VAL A 162 -18.33 16.61 8.07
N SER A 163 -17.01 16.62 8.01
CA SER A 163 -16.22 17.64 7.31
C SER A 163 -15.56 17.14 6.02
N MET A 164 -15.44 15.83 5.87
CA MET A 164 -14.87 15.22 4.66
C MET A 164 -15.51 13.85 4.42
N VAL A 165 -15.83 13.56 3.16
CA VAL A 165 -16.23 12.22 2.69
C VAL A 165 -15.14 11.68 1.78
N ALA A 166 -14.71 10.46 2.03
CA ALA A 166 -13.70 9.76 1.25
C ALA A 166 -14.33 8.62 0.45
N LEU A 167 -14.13 8.65 -0.86
CA LEU A 167 -14.51 7.58 -1.77
C LEU A 167 -13.26 7.04 -2.48
N CYS A 168 -13.13 5.73 -2.55
CA CYS A 168 -12.08 5.07 -3.29
C CYS A 168 -12.70 4.33 -4.48
N ASN A 169 -12.50 4.85 -5.69
CA ASN A 169 -13.12 4.29 -6.88
C ASN A 169 -12.15 4.29 -8.08
N PRO A 170 -11.75 3.13 -8.63
CA PRO A 170 -12.03 1.78 -8.13
C PRO A 170 -11.52 1.55 -6.71
N ASN A 171 -12.23 0.76 -5.90
CA ASN A 171 -11.86 0.55 -4.51
C ASN A 171 -10.59 -0.31 -4.39
N ASN A 172 -9.64 0.14 -3.62
CA ASN A 172 -8.49 -0.63 -3.19
C ASN A 172 -8.74 -1.09 -1.74
N PRO A 173 -8.80 -2.41 -1.40
CA PRO A 173 -8.21 -3.52 -2.18
C PRO A 173 -9.17 -4.34 -3.06
N THR A 174 -10.47 -4.06 -3.08
CA THR A 174 -11.45 -4.96 -3.73
C THR A 174 -11.40 -4.92 -5.25
N GLY A 175 -10.89 -3.82 -5.85
CA GLY A 175 -10.90 -3.61 -7.30
C GLY A 175 -12.29 -3.30 -7.87
N LEU A 176 -13.33 -3.26 -7.03
CA LEU A 176 -14.69 -2.96 -7.47
C LEU A 176 -14.85 -1.48 -7.79
N MET A 177 -15.61 -1.22 -8.84
CA MET A 177 -15.86 0.13 -9.34
C MET A 177 -17.35 0.48 -9.16
N GLU A 178 -17.60 1.60 -8.47
CA GLU A 178 -18.92 2.16 -8.35
C GLU A 178 -19.31 2.85 -9.68
N GLU A 179 -20.46 2.46 -10.26
CA GLU A 179 -20.97 3.08 -11.47
C GLU A 179 -21.75 4.35 -11.15
N ARG A 180 -21.79 5.29 -12.10
CA ARG A 180 -22.72 6.42 -12.03
C ARG A 180 -24.15 5.87 -12.16
N GLN A 181 -24.93 6.08 -11.13
CA GLN A 181 -26.38 5.90 -11.19
C GLN A 181 -27.06 7.12 -11.80
#